data_bc2b669691b12085f479a9cd506c5702
#
_entry.id   bc2b669691b12085f479a9cd506c5702
#
_cell.length_a   1.000
_cell.length_b   1.000
_cell.length_c   1.000
_cell.angle_alpha   90.00
_cell.angle_beta   90.00
_cell.angle_gamma   90.00
#
_symmetry.space_group_name_H-M   'P 1'
#
loop_
_entity.id
_entity.type
_entity.pdbx_description
1 polymer ?
#
loop_
_entity_poly.entity_id
_entity_poly.type
_entity_poly.pdbx_seq_one_letter_code
_entity_poly.pdbx_strand_id
1 'polypeptide(L)'
;MNPELVLVVGDMFVPQRSQDIDPKFKAILIPNKLQHVLSLGNIGSRESYDWLKSLSNDFHSVRGDFDEGDMPEKKVVNIGEFKIGMIHGHQVLPWGNENSLSSIQRELDCDILLSGHTHEINVKAVDNKLYINPGTISGAFSNIVSDPSPSFVLMVLQGTEAIIYLYVLNDRTQKFDVNKIEYTKGAENYNIVNDNENEEELKEQVQSDEQPQENQEEHSQPQEEEERQKQDISE
;
A
#
# COMPACT_ATOMS: atom_id res chain seq x y z
N MET A 1 12.13 8.03 15.40
CA MET A 1 10.78 7.47 15.27
C MET A 1 10.87 6.31 14.31
N ASN A 2 10.12 5.24 14.51
CA ASN A 2 10.06 4.15 13.54
C ASN A 2 9.36 4.65 12.28
N PRO A 3 9.72 4.19 11.09
CA PRO A 3 9.00 4.53 9.88
C PRO A 3 7.59 3.91 9.89
N GLU A 4 6.60 4.65 9.39
CA GLU A 4 5.21 4.20 9.25
C GLU A 4 4.96 3.87 7.78
N LEU A 5 4.62 2.62 7.48
CA LEU A 5 4.30 2.17 6.14
C LEU A 5 2.79 2.26 5.89
N VAL A 6 2.41 3.06 4.90
CA VAL A 6 1.04 3.41 4.57
C VAL A 6 0.69 2.95 3.16
N LEU A 7 -0.31 2.10 3.03
CA LEU A 7 -0.89 1.77 1.73
C LEU A 7 -2.01 2.76 1.39
N VAL A 8 -1.98 3.32 0.19
CA VAL A 8 -3.06 4.14 -0.37
C VAL A 8 -3.64 3.45 -1.60
N VAL A 9 -4.93 3.17 -1.56
CA VAL A 9 -5.66 2.55 -2.67
C VAL A 9 -6.78 3.46 -3.15
N GLY A 10 -6.89 3.59 -4.46
CA GLY A 10 -8.00 4.26 -5.11
C GLY A 10 -9.12 3.30 -5.50
N ASP A 11 -9.88 3.70 -6.48
CA ASP A 11 -11.02 3.01 -7.02
C ASP A 11 -10.75 1.53 -7.32
N MET A 12 -11.58 0.64 -6.78
CA MET A 12 -11.44 -0.79 -6.94
C MET A 12 -12.53 -1.38 -7.85
N PHE A 13 -13.80 -1.06 -7.60
CA PHE A 13 -14.96 -1.51 -8.37
C PHE A 13 -15.00 -3.03 -8.62
N VAL A 14 -14.63 -3.82 -7.62
CA VAL A 14 -14.71 -5.28 -7.70
C VAL A 14 -16.02 -5.76 -7.06
N PRO A 15 -16.91 -6.48 -7.78
CA PRO A 15 -16.71 -7.02 -9.13
C PRO A 15 -17.31 -6.17 -10.28
N GLN A 16 -17.76 -4.92 -10.05
CA GLN A 16 -18.62 -4.18 -11.01
C GLN A 16 -17.92 -3.78 -12.31
N ARG A 17 -16.63 -3.36 -12.25
CA ARG A 17 -15.86 -2.92 -13.42
C ARG A 17 -14.56 -3.69 -13.61
N SER A 18 -14.15 -4.47 -12.61
CA SER A 18 -13.02 -5.39 -12.65
C SER A 18 -13.41 -6.69 -11.95
N GLN A 19 -12.93 -7.83 -12.43
CA GLN A 19 -13.27 -9.12 -11.83
C GLN A 19 -12.61 -9.31 -10.46
N ASP A 20 -11.35 -8.88 -10.34
CA ASP A 20 -10.55 -8.98 -9.11
C ASP A 20 -9.33 -8.03 -9.19
N ILE A 21 -8.60 -7.92 -8.10
CA ILE A 21 -7.28 -7.30 -8.05
C ILE A 21 -6.25 -8.29 -8.59
N ASP A 22 -5.28 -7.80 -9.37
CA ASP A 22 -4.23 -8.65 -9.91
C ASP A 22 -3.54 -9.47 -8.79
N PRO A 23 -3.35 -10.79 -8.99
CA PRO A 23 -2.70 -11.66 -7.99
C PRO A 23 -1.30 -11.20 -7.58
N LYS A 24 -0.57 -10.50 -8.46
CA LYS A 24 0.75 -9.94 -8.15
C LYS A 24 0.66 -8.84 -7.09
N PHE A 25 -0.39 -7.99 -7.14
CA PHE A 25 -0.62 -7.00 -6.10
C PHE A 25 -0.95 -7.67 -4.77
N LYS A 26 -1.81 -8.69 -4.78
CA LYS A 26 -2.12 -9.46 -3.58
C LYS A 26 -0.89 -10.15 -2.97
N ALA A 27 0.08 -10.56 -3.81
CA ALA A 27 1.32 -11.17 -3.36
C ALA A 27 2.27 -10.18 -2.66
N ILE A 28 2.24 -8.89 -3.03
CA ILE A 28 3.04 -7.84 -2.38
C ILE A 28 2.34 -7.31 -1.12
N LEU A 29 1.01 -7.15 -1.18
CA LEU A 29 0.21 -6.59 -0.09
C LEU A 29 -0.12 -7.68 0.94
N ILE A 30 0.88 -7.97 1.79
CA ILE A 30 0.79 -9.03 2.81
C ILE A 30 0.22 -8.45 4.11
N PRO A 31 -0.74 -9.15 4.77
CA PRO A 31 -1.26 -8.75 6.08
C PRO A 31 -0.15 -8.57 7.13
N ASN A 32 -0.34 -7.61 8.04
CA ASN A 32 0.56 -7.28 9.15
C ASN A 32 1.94 -6.69 8.77
N LYS A 33 2.19 -6.42 7.50
CA LYS A 33 3.37 -5.65 7.06
C LYS A 33 3.09 -4.14 6.99
N LEU A 34 1.83 -3.77 6.83
CA LEU A 34 1.37 -2.40 6.72
C LEU A 34 0.89 -1.88 8.08
N GLN A 35 1.32 -0.68 8.48
CA GLN A 35 0.82 -0.02 9.67
C GLN A 35 -0.55 0.61 9.40
N HIS A 36 -0.73 1.21 8.22
CA HIS A 36 -1.96 1.92 7.86
C HIS A 36 -2.43 1.53 6.45
N VAL A 37 -3.75 1.46 6.27
CA VAL A 37 -4.39 1.30 4.95
C VAL A 37 -5.43 2.39 4.76
N LEU A 38 -5.25 3.20 3.71
CA LEU A 38 -6.10 4.33 3.36
C LEU A 38 -6.81 4.05 2.03
N SER A 39 -8.12 3.86 2.06
CA SER A 39 -8.95 3.63 0.88
C SER A 39 -9.72 4.89 0.51
N LEU A 40 -9.69 5.24 -0.77
CA LEU A 40 -10.38 6.43 -1.29
C LEU A 40 -11.80 6.14 -1.79
N GLY A 41 -12.35 4.96 -1.49
CA GLY A 41 -13.71 4.60 -1.84
C GLY A 41 -13.85 3.82 -3.15
N ASN A 42 -15.11 3.61 -3.56
CA ASN A 42 -15.50 2.78 -4.71
C ASN A 42 -14.92 1.36 -4.62
N ILE A 43 -15.04 0.75 -3.44
CA ILE A 43 -14.48 -0.57 -3.15
C ILE A 43 -15.24 -1.67 -3.91
N GLY A 44 -16.56 -1.58 -3.95
CA GLY A 44 -17.42 -2.42 -4.77
C GLY A 44 -18.14 -3.53 -3.99
N SER A 45 -17.43 -4.36 -3.22
CA SER A 45 -18.05 -5.47 -2.49
C SER A 45 -17.62 -5.53 -1.03
N ARG A 46 -18.40 -6.24 -0.22
CA ARG A 46 -18.07 -6.50 1.18
C ARG A 46 -16.80 -7.34 1.31
N GLU A 47 -16.60 -8.30 0.41
CA GLU A 47 -15.41 -9.16 0.38
C GLU A 47 -14.15 -8.32 0.13
N SER A 48 -14.19 -7.41 -0.84
CA SER A 48 -13.10 -6.48 -1.13
C SER A 48 -12.80 -5.55 0.06
N TYR A 49 -13.83 -5.07 0.72
CA TYR A 49 -13.69 -4.27 1.94
C TYR A 49 -13.01 -5.06 3.07
N ASP A 50 -13.48 -6.28 3.33
CA ASP A 50 -12.93 -7.14 4.38
C ASP A 50 -11.48 -7.54 4.07
N TRP A 51 -11.14 -7.75 2.78
CA TRP A 51 -9.75 -7.97 2.36
C TRP A 51 -8.86 -6.75 2.67
N LEU A 52 -9.23 -5.54 2.26
CA LEU A 52 -8.47 -4.33 2.58
C LEU A 52 -8.28 -4.16 4.08
N LYS A 53 -9.34 -4.37 4.84
CA LYS A 53 -9.31 -4.28 6.30
C LYS A 53 -8.43 -5.34 6.95
N SER A 54 -8.22 -6.49 6.30
CA SER A 54 -7.35 -7.54 6.81
C SER A 54 -5.85 -7.22 6.68
N LEU A 55 -5.48 -6.26 5.82
CA LEU A 55 -4.08 -5.90 5.57
C LEU A 55 -3.45 -5.13 6.74
N SER A 56 -4.25 -4.36 7.49
CA SER A 56 -3.79 -3.62 8.66
C SER A 56 -4.91 -3.46 9.70
N ASN A 57 -4.52 -3.38 10.98
CA ASN A 57 -5.44 -3.05 12.07
C ASN A 57 -5.90 -1.58 12.02
N ASP A 58 -5.16 -0.71 11.36
CA ASP A 58 -5.51 0.71 11.18
C ASP A 58 -5.95 0.96 9.73
N PHE A 59 -7.23 0.70 9.49
CA PHE A 59 -7.89 0.86 8.20
C PHE A 59 -8.80 2.08 8.20
N HIS A 60 -8.61 2.96 7.22
CA HIS A 60 -9.44 4.14 7.00
C HIS A 60 -10.00 4.15 5.58
N SER A 61 -11.27 4.51 5.45
CA SER A 61 -11.91 4.68 4.15
C SER A 61 -12.75 5.96 4.12
N VAL A 62 -12.86 6.55 2.94
CA VAL A 62 -13.86 7.56 2.59
C VAL A 62 -14.84 6.99 1.58
N ARG A 63 -16.02 7.62 1.47
CA ARG A 63 -17.08 7.16 0.58
C ARG A 63 -16.83 7.61 -0.86
N GLY A 64 -16.84 6.67 -1.80
CA GLY A 64 -16.95 6.94 -3.23
C GLY A 64 -18.40 7.20 -3.66
N ASP A 65 -18.60 7.61 -4.90
CA ASP A 65 -19.92 7.91 -5.48
C ASP A 65 -20.75 6.65 -5.74
N PHE A 66 -20.12 5.47 -5.76
CA PHE A 66 -20.80 4.17 -5.92
C PHE A 66 -20.83 3.34 -4.63
N ASP A 67 -20.23 3.81 -3.55
CA ASP A 67 -20.28 3.09 -2.29
C ASP A 67 -21.61 3.34 -1.56
N GLU A 68 -22.19 2.27 -1.04
CA GLU A 68 -23.33 2.31 -0.13
C GLU A 68 -22.81 2.25 1.33
N GLY A 69 -23.53 2.91 2.23
CA GLY A 69 -23.24 2.86 3.67
C GLY A 69 -22.76 4.17 4.27
N ASP A 70 -22.42 4.12 5.54
CA ASP A 70 -22.15 5.28 6.40
C ASP A 70 -20.65 5.57 6.51
N MET A 71 -19.96 5.67 5.37
CA MET A 71 -18.58 6.11 5.32
C MET A 71 -18.50 7.64 5.17
N PRO A 72 -17.51 8.32 5.80
CA PRO A 72 -17.36 9.76 5.68
C PRO A 72 -16.97 10.16 4.25
N GLU A 73 -17.47 11.31 3.78
CA GLU A 73 -17.09 11.86 2.47
C GLU A 73 -15.67 12.43 2.46
N LYS A 74 -15.23 12.95 3.60
CA LYS A 74 -13.89 13.49 3.84
C LYS A 74 -13.39 12.98 5.18
N LYS A 75 -12.10 12.73 5.28
CA LYS A 75 -11.47 12.29 6.54
C LYS A 75 -10.08 12.87 6.66
N VAL A 76 -9.66 13.17 7.89
CA VAL A 76 -8.28 13.52 8.19
C VAL A 76 -7.72 12.47 9.13
N VAL A 77 -6.52 11.98 8.80
CA VAL A 77 -5.78 11.00 9.61
C VAL A 77 -4.42 11.60 9.93
N ASN A 78 -3.98 11.48 11.19
CA ASN A 78 -2.64 11.89 11.57
C ASN A 78 -1.75 10.65 11.65
N ILE A 79 -0.69 10.61 10.86
CA ILE A 79 0.29 9.53 10.85
C ILE A 79 1.67 10.15 11.03
N GLY A 80 2.34 9.82 12.13
CA GLY A 80 3.58 10.50 12.51
C GLY A 80 3.41 12.02 12.58
N GLU A 81 4.27 12.74 11.89
CA GLU A 81 4.22 14.22 11.81
C GLU A 81 3.27 14.74 10.71
N PHE A 82 2.69 13.83 9.88
CA PHE A 82 1.87 14.22 8.74
C PHE A 82 0.37 14.22 9.07
N LYS A 83 -0.30 15.28 8.66
CA LYS A 83 -1.75 15.39 8.63
C LYS A 83 -2.23 15.07 7.22
N ILE A 84 -2.89 13.93 7.04
CA ILE A 84 -3.29 13.38 5.75
C ILE A 84 -4.79 13.56 5.55
N GLY A 85 -5.17 14.37 4.56
CA GLY A 85 -6.56 14.53 4.13
C GLY A 85 -6.93 13.47 3.10
N MET A 86 -8.14 12.93 3.21
CA MET A 86 -8.69 11.92 2.29
C MET A 86 -10.03 12.41 1.74
N ILE A 87 -10.20 12.31 0.44
CA ILE A 87 -11.45 12.56 -0.27
C ILE A 87 -11.52 11.62 -1.47
N HIS A 88 -12.72 11.14 -1.84
CA HIS A 88 -12.82 10.32 -3.06
C HIS A 88 -12.45 11.12 -4.31
N GLY A 89 -13.02 12.30 -4.50
CA GLY A 89 -12.70 13.20 -5.62
C GLY A 89 -13.87 13.52 -6.54
N HIS A 90 -14.96 12.74 -6.52
CA HIS A 90 -16.18 13.02 -7.33
C HIS A 90 -16.83 14.36 -6.98
N GLN A 91 -16.62 14.83 -5.74
CA GLN A 91 -17.15 16.11 -5.25
C GLN A 91 -16.39 17.33 -5.79
N VAL A 92 -15.21 17.10 -6.37
CA VAL A 92 -14.30 18.17 -6.84
C VAL A 92 -14.50 18.41 -8.33
N LEU A 93 -15.06 19.54 -8.72
CA LEU A 93 -15.31 19.89 -10.12
C LEU A 93 -14.47 21.08 -10.57
N PRO A 94 -13.85 21.02 -11.78
CA PRO A 94 -13.65 19.82 -12.61
C PRO A 94 -12.85 18.75 -11.91
N TRP A 95 -13.08 17.46 -12.24
CA TRP A 95 -12.39 16.34 -11.59
C TRP A 95 -10.87 16.43 -11.75
N GLY A 96 -10.15 16.23 -10.67
CA GLY A 96 -8.69 16.35 -10.65
C GLY A 96 -8.16 17.77 -10.79
N ASN A 97 -9.01 18.79 -10.81
CA ASN A 97 -8.57 20.18 -10.94
C ASN A 97 -7.77 20.63 -9.71
N GLU A 98 -6.57 21.15 -9.95
CA GLU A 98 -5.62 21.55 -8.93
C GLU A 98 -6.16 22.65 -7.99
N ASN A 99 -6.79 23.70 -8.54
CA ASN A 99 -7.32 24.80 -7.73
C ASN A 99 -8.46 24.34 -6.82
N SER A 100 -9.30 23.42 -7.33
CA SER A 100 -10.40 22.85 -6.56
C SER A 100 -9.89 21.92 -5.45
N LEU A 101 -8.88 21.09 -5.76
CA LEU A 101 -8.20 20.24 -4.75
C LEU A 101 -7.48 21.08 -3.70
N SER A 102 -6.83 22.19 -4.10
CA SER A 102 -6.18 23.10 -3.14
C SER A 102 -7.18 23.76 -2.18
N SER A 103 -8.43 24.00 -2.62
CA SER A 103 -9.48 24.49 -1.73
C SER A 103 -9.87 23.46 -0.68
N ILE A 104 -9.98 22.18 -1.07
CA ILE A 104 -10.23 21.06 -0.14
C ILE A 104 -9.04 20.87 0.81
N GLN A 105 -7.82 20.95 0.31
CA GLN A 105 -6.62 20.83 1.15
C GLN A 105 -6.61 21.89 2.25
N ARG A 106 -6.93 23.15 1.90
CA ARG A 106 -7.05 24.25 2.89
C ARG A 106 -8.20 24.02 3.86
N GLU A 107 -9.35 23.53 3.40
CA GLU A 107 -10.49 23.19 4.28
C GLU A 107 -10.12 22.12 5.31
N LEU A 108 -9.39 21.06 4.87
CA LEU A 108 -8.96 19.97 5.74
C LEU A 108 -7.69 20.32 6.54
N ASP A 109 -7.01 21.42 6.16
CA ASP A 109 -5.74 21.86 6.75
C ASP A 109 -4.73 20.71 6.82
N CYS A 110 -4.53 19.96 5.72
CA CYS A 110 -3.68 18.81 5.67
C CYS A 110 -2.34 19.09 4.98
N ASP A 111 -1.34 18.23 5.24
CA ASP A 111 -0.01 18.30 4.60
C ASP A 111 0.02 17.50 3.30
N ILE A 112 -0.70 16.38 3.30
CA ILE A 112 -0.87 15.50 2.13
C ILE A 112 -2.37 15.37 1.88
N LEU A 113 -2.82 15.65 0.65
CA LEU A 113 -4.19 15.39 0.21
C LEU A 113 -4.22 14.18 -0.70
N LEU A 114 -4.98 13.16 -0.31
CA LEU A 114 -5.26 11.97 -1.11
C LEU A 114 -6.61 12.13 -1.81
N SER A 115 -6.64 11.95 -3.13
CA SER A 115 -7.86 11.99 -3.95
C SER A 115 -7.84 10.90 -5.02
N GLY A 116 -9.00 10.35 -5.40
CA GLY A 116 -9.19 9.33 -6.42
C GLY A 116 -10.13 9.78 -7.53
N HIS A 117 -11.06 8.92 -7.94
CA HIS A 117 -12.14 9.14 -8.90
C HIS A 117 -11.72 9.24 -10.37
N THR A 118 -10.59 9.87 -10.68
CA THR A 118 -10.12 10.01 -12.07
C THR A 118 -9.54 8.73 -12.64
N HIS A 119 -9.11 7.79 -11.78
CA HIS A 119 -8.37 6.56 -12.12
C HIS A 119 -6.99 6.82 -12.75
N GLU A 120 -6.48 8.03 -12.65
CA GLU A 120 -5.14 8.43 -13.11
C GLU A 120 -4.20 8.53 -11.93
N ILE A 121 -3.11 7.77 -11.94
CA ILE A 121 -2.06 7.90 -10.93
C ILE A 121 -1.34 9.23 -11.10
N ASN A 122 -1.24 10.01 -10.03
CA ASN A 122 -0.58 11.31 -10.06
C ASN A 122 -0.03 11.70 -8.69
N VAL A 123 1.13 12.36 -8.70
CA VAL A 123 1.69 13.02 -7.52
C VAL A 123 2.13 14.42 -7.90
N LYS A 124 1.78 15.39 -7.08
CA LYS A 124 2.10 16.79 -7.32
C LYS A 124 2.35 17.55 -6.03
N ALA A 125 3.35 18.42 -6.00
CA ALA A 125 3.55 19.37 -4.93
C ALA A 125 3.04 20.75 -5.37
N VAL A 126 2.19 21.38 -4.57
CA VAL A 126 1.62 22.70 -4.80
C VAL A 126 1.51 23.42 -3.47
N ASP A 127 2.00 24.67 -3.39
CA ASP A 127 1.95 25.51 -2.19
C ASP A 127 2.49 24.80 -0.94
N ASN A 128 3.62 24.09 -1.06
CA ASN A 128 4.27 23.33 0.01
C ASN A 128 3.39 22.20 0.58
N LYS A 129 2.47 21.70 -0.21
CA LYS A 129 1.59 20.57 0.12
C LYS A 129 1.68 19.50 -0.97
N LEU A 130 1.50 18.25 -0.57
CA LEU A 130 1.55 17.13 -1.48
C LEU A 130 0.15 16.62 -1.81
N TYR A 131 -0.10 16.40 -3.10
CA TYR A 131 -1.35 15.86 -3.64
C TYR A 131 -1.04 14.51 -4.29
N ILE A 132 -1.77 13.47 -3.90
CA ILE A 132 -1.56 12.12 -4.40
C ILE A 132 -2.89 11.54 -4.87
N ASN A 133 -2.89 11.04 -6.09
CA ASN A 133 -3.92 10.16 -6.61
C ASN A 133 -3.30 8.78 -6.90
N PRO A 134 -3.73 7.71 -6.23
CA PRO A 134 -3.14 6.37 -6.42
C PRO A 134 -3.62 5.68 -7.70
N GLY A 135 -4.52 6.28 -8.47
CA GLY A 135 -5.15 5.64 -9.62
C GLY A 135 -6.23 4.64 -9.22
N THR A 136 -6.24 3.49 -9.86
CA THR A 136 -7.17 2.38 -9.59
C THR A 136 -6.40 1.10 -9.31
N ILE A 137 -6.67 0.45 -8.18
CA ILE A 137 -5.92 -0.77 -7.82
C ILE A 137 -6.29 -1.99 -8.67
N SER A 138 -7.48 -2.00 -9.25
CA SER A 138 -7.97 -3.11 -10.07
C SER A 138 -7.86 -2.88 -11.58
N GLY A 139 -7.43 -1.68 -12.02
CA GLY A 139 -7.52 -1.29 -13.42
C GLY A 139 -8.95 -1.00 -13.90
N ALA A 140 -9.87 -0.73 -12.97
CA ALA A 140 -11.25 -0.42 -13.34
C ALA A 140 -11.32 0.84 -14.21
N PHE A 141 -12.09 0.79 -15.31
CA PHE A 141 -12.29 1.94 -16.19
C PHE A 141 -13.08 3.06 -15.54
N SER A 142 -12.87 4.29 -16.00
CA SER A 142 -13.67 5.46 -15.66
C SER A 142 -14.20 6.16 -16.92
N ASN A 143 -15.00 7.21 -16.73
CA ASN A 143 -15.42 8.06 -17.84
C ASN A 143 -14.28 8.92 -18.41
N ILE A 144 -13.15 9.02 -17.69
CA ILE A 144 -11.97 9.79 -18.09
C ILE A 144 -10.95 8.86 -18.77
N VAL A 145 -10.71 7.68 -18.17
CA VAL A 145 -9.72 6.71 -18.65
C VAL A 145 -10.42 5.38 -18.91
N SER A 146 -10.38 4.95 -20.16
CA SER A 146 -11.06 3.72 -20.61
C SER A 146 -10.28 2.45 -20.26
N ASP A 147 -8.95 2.53 -20.18
CA ASP A 147 -8.06 1.39 -19.94
C ASP A 147 -6.89 1.83 -19.03
N PRO A 148 -7.17 2.07 -17.74
CA PRO A 148 -6.13 2.48 -16.80
C PRO A 148 -5.32 1.28 -16.34
N SER A 149 -3.99 1.44 -16.29
CA SER A 149 -3.13 0.43 -15.67
C SER A 149 -3.43 0.30 -14.18
N PRO A 150 -3.53 -0.92 -13.64
CA PRO A 150 -3.68 -1.13 -12.20
C PRO A 150 -2.54 -0.47 -11.43
N SER A 151 -2.88 0.24 -10.35
CA SER A 151 -1.88 1.02 -9.59
C SER A 151 -2.28 1.21 -8.14
N PHE A 152 -1.28 1.39 -7.28
CA PHE A 152 -1.43 1.80 -5.89
C PHE A 152 -0.21 2.60 -5.43
N VAL A 153 -0.29 3.17 -4.24
CA VAL A 153 0.80 3.94 -3.64
C VAL A 153 1.16 3.32 -2.29
N LEU A 154 2.47 3.15 -2.06
CA LEU A 154 3.02 2.92 -0.73
C LEU A 154 3.76 4.18 -0.29
N MET A 155 3.51 4.63 0.94
CA MET A 155 4.25 5.73 1.56
C MET A 155 4.99 5.22 2.78
N VAL A 156 6.24 5.64 2.93
CA VAL A 156 7.03 5.48 4.16
C VAL A 156 7.17 6.86 4.78
N LEU A 157 6.59 7.05 5.97
CA LEU A 157 6.59 8.32 6.68
C LEU A 157 7.53 8.22 7.89
N GLN A 158 8.53 9.10 7.96
CA GLN A 158 9.48 9.15 9.07
C GLN A 158 9.84 10.58 9.44
N GLY A 159 9.39 11.05 10.61
CA GLY A 159 9.52 12.45 10.99
C GLY A 159 8.83 13.35 9.96
N THR A 160 9.56 14.29 9.38
CA THR A 160 9.07 15.20 8.33
C THR A 160 9.31 14.70 6.90
N GLU A 161 9.88 13.50 6.76
CA GLU A 161 10.20 12.90 5.46
C GLU A 161 9.11 11.91 5.05
N ALA A 162 8.75 11.96 3.76
CA ALA A 162 7.84 11.02 3.12
C ALA A 162 8.48 10.44 1.86
N ILE A 163 8.60 9.12 1.80
CA ILE A 163 9.02 8.42 0.59
C ILE A 163 7.77 7.77 -0.01
N ILE A 164 7.49 8.10 -1.26
CA ILE A 164 6.29 7.64 -1.96
C ILE A 164 6.70 6.72 -3.09
N TYR A 165 6.21 5.50 -3.09
CA TYR A 165 6.40 4.53 -4.15
C TYR A 165 5.10 4.38 -4.94
N LEU A 166 5.15 4.72 -6.23
CA LEU A 166 4.05 4.54 -7.16
C LEU A 166 4.23 3.20 -7.86
N TYR A 167 3.38 2.24 -7.54
CA TYR A 167 3.35 0.93 -8.19
C TYR A 167 2.34 0.94 -9.32
N VAL A 168 2.81 0.69 -10.54
CA VAL A 168 1.96 0.56 -11.73
C VAL A 168 2.22 -0.79 -12.36
N LEU A 169 1.19 -1.58 -12.59
CA LEU A 169 1.32 -2.84 -13.32
C LEU A 169 1.36 -2.55 -14.82
N ASN A 170 2.46 -2.90 -15.46
CA ASN A 170 2.61 -2.76 -16.90
C ASN A 170 1.98 -3.96 -17.62
N ASP A 171 0.89 -3.72 -18.36
CA ASP A 171 0.12 -4.78 -19.02
C ASP A 171 0.90 -5.53 -20.10
N ARG A 172 1.90 -4.88 -20.72
CA ARG A 172 2.73 -5.50 -21.78
C ARG A 172 3.81 -6.41 -21.21
N THR A 173 4.52 -5.92 -20.18
CA THR A 173 5.64 -6.64 -19.58
C THR A 173 5.20 -7.56 -18.45
N GLN A 174 4.00 -7.32 -17.93
CA GLN A 174 3.45 -7.99 -16.75
C GLN A 174 4.34 -7.83 -15.50
N LYS A 175 5.12 -6.75 -15.44
CA LYS A 175 5.98 -6.35 -14.33
C LYS A 175 5.47 -5.06 -13.71
N PHE A 176 5.96 -4.76 -12.52
CA PHE A 176 5.72 -3.46 -11.90
C PHE A 176 6.71 -2.44 -12.42
N ASP A 177 6.18 -1.28 -12.80
CA ASP A 177 6.96 -0.07 -12.94
C ASP A 177 6.82 0.67 -11.59
N VAL A 178 7.93 0.88 -10.88
CA VAL A 178 7.95 1.53 -9.56
C VAL A 178 8.68 2.86 -9.67
N ASN A 179 7.98 3.94 -9.36
CA ASN A 179 8.58 5.27 -9.31
C ASN A 179 8.68 5.71 -7.84
N LYS A 180 9.87 6.12 -7.42
CA LYS A 180 10.15 6.62 -6.08
C LYS A 180 10.16 8.14 -6.08
N ILE A 181 9.48 8.72 -5.12
CA ILE A 181 9.40 10.16 -4.89
C ILE A 181 9.77 10.43 -3.44
N GLU A 182 10.65 11.40 -3.22
CA GLU A 182 11.04 11.87 -1.90
C GLU A 182 10.50 13.28 -1.67
N TYR A 183 9.79 13.46 -0.57
CA TYR A 183 9.15 14.72 -0.19
C TYR A 183 9.42 15.03 1.27
N THR A 184 9.85 16.28 1.54
CA THR A 184 9.97 16.81 2.89
C THR A 184 8.76 17.70 3.19
N LYS A 185 8.12 17.51 4.33
CA LYS A 185 6.96 18.29 4.76
C LYS A 185 7.23 19.80 4.67
N GLY A 186 6.40 20.52 3.94
CA GLY A 186 6.53 21.94 3.73
C GLY A 186 7.52 22.35 2.63
N ALA A 187 8.08 21.40 1.87
CA ALA A 187 8.90 21.72 0.70
C ALA A 187 8.04 22.12 -0.49
N GLU A 188 8.56 23.06 -1.32
CA GLU A 188 7.89 23.52 -2.55
C GLU A 188 7.85 22.43 -3.64
N ASN A 189 8.83 21.55 -3.63
CA ASN A 189 9.03 20.51 -4.64
C ASN A 189 9.32 19.16 -3.98
N TYR A 190 9.31 18.12 -4.80
CA TYR A 190 9.75 16.78 -4.45
C TYR A 190 10.81 16.30 -5.44
N ASN A 191 11.58 15.30 -5.05
CA ASN A 191 12.59 14.67 -5.90
C ASN A 191 12.02 13.36 -6.47
N ILE A 192 12.10 13.18 -7.80
CA ILE A 192 11.83 11.89 -8.44
C ILE A 192 13.14 11.12 -8.50
N VAL A 193 13.19 9.97 -7.86
CA VAL A 193 14.33 9.06 -7.90
C VAL A 193 13.96 7.91 -8.83
N ASN A 194 14.52 7.91 -10.03
CA ASN A 194 14.32 6.83 -10.99
C ASN A 194 15.29 5.68 -10.65
N ASP A 195 14.93 4.85 -9.71
CA ASP A 195 15.68 3.65 -9.38
C ASP A 195 15.23 2.50 -10.28
N ASN A 196 15.77 2.45 -11.50
CA ASN A 196 15.66 1.24 -12.34
C ASN A 196 16.52 0.07 -11.82
N GLU A 197 17.22 0.22 -10.68
CA GLU A 197 18.17 -0.74 -10.15
C GLU A 197 17.76 -1.42 -8.82
N ASN A 198 16.68 -1.00 -8.15
CA ASN A 198 16.41 -1.47 -6.78
C ASN A 198 15.19 -2.39 -6.59
N GLU A 199 14.78 -3.14 -7.61
CA GLU A 199 13.82 -4.26 -7.39
C GLU A 199 14.38 -5.35 -6.45
N GLU A 200 15.71 -5.46 -6.35
CA GLU A 200 16.37 -6.44 -5.49
C GLU A 200 16.44 -5.99 -4.02
N GLU A 201 16.69 -4.72 -3.73
CA GLU A 201 16.79 -4.22 -2.34
C GLU A 201 15.46 -4.24 -1.59
N LEU A 202 14.32 -3.96 -2.26
CA LEU A 202 13.02 -4.06 -1.60
C LEU A 202 12.62 -5.51 -1.29
N LYS A 203 13.05 -6.46 -2.14
CA LYS A 203 12.88 -7.90 -1.90
C LYS A 203 13.77 -8.39 -0.77
N GLU A 204 14.99 -7.85 -0.64
CA GLU A 204 15.90 -8.19 0.46
C GLU A 204 15.44 -7.64 1.81
N GLN A 205 14.88 -6.42 1.87
CA GLN A 205 14.31 -5.87 3.10
C GLN A 205 13.05 -6.60 3.56
N VAL A 206 12.28 -7.15 2.63
CA VAL A 206 11.10 -7.98 2.95
C VAL A 206 11.51 -9.42 3.32
N GLN A 207 12.65 -9.92 2.81
CA GLN A 207 13.14 -11.29 3.06
C GLN A 207 14.12 -11.40 4.23
N SER A 208 14.79 -10.31 4.64
CA SER A 208 15.78 -10.37 5.73
C SER A 208 15.18 -10.66 7.11
N ASP A 209 13.87 -10.55 7.28
CA ASP A 209 13.18 -10.90 8.52
C ASP A 209 12.70 -12.37 8.57
N GLU A 210 12.96 -13.18 7.54
CA GLU A 210 12.56 -14.59 7.47
C GLU A 210 13.67 -15.60 7.73
N GLN A 211 14.78 -15.25 8.40
CA GLN A 211 15.71 -16.28 8.85
C GLN A 211 15.19 -16.97 10.11
N PRO A 212 14.84 -18.26 10.05
CA PRO A 212 14.57 -19.06 11.25
C PRO A 212 15.89 -19.19 12.03
N GLN A 213 15.86 -18.88 13.31
CA GLN A 213 16.96 -19.25 14.23
C GLN A 213 17.07 -20.78 14.23
N GLU A 214 18.08 -21.31 13.54
CA GLU A 214 18.50 -22.69 13.72
C GLU A 214 19.01 -22.84 15.14
N ASN A 215 18.22 -23.53 15.97
CA ASN A 215 18.66 -24.05 17.24
C ASN A 215 19.78 -25.05 16.98
N GLN A 216 20.99 -24.71 17.41
CA GLN A 216 22.08 -25.66 17.55
C GLN A 216 21.75 -26.59 18.71
N GLU A 217 21.16 -27.75 18.41
CA GLU A 217 21.19 -28.90 19.32
C GLU A 217 22.57 -29.53 19.24
N GLU A 218 23.31 -29.40 20.33
CA GLU A 218 24.56 -30.11 20.60
C GLU A 218 24.30 -31.63 20.58
N HIS A 219 24.86 -32.30 19.59
CA HIS A 219 24.96 -33.75 19.54
C HIS A 219 26.08 -34.18 20.50
N SER A 220 25.73 -34.57 21.72
CA SER A 220 26.58 -35.39 22.60
C SER A 220 26.42 -36.85 22.21
N GLN A 221 27.47 -37.42 21.67
CA GLN A 221 27.62 -38.86 21.43
C GLN A 221 27.70 -39.61 22.75
N PRO A 222 27.08 -40.77 22.93
CA PRO A 222 27.44 -41.76 23.94
C PRO A 222 28.46 -42.72 23.34
N GLN A 223 29.57 -42.87 24.07
CA GLN A 223 30.60 -43.86 23.84
C GLN A 223 30.09 -45.28 24.13
N GLU A 224 30.70 -46.21 23.38
CA GLU A 224 30.67 -47.63 23.46
C GLU A 224 30.78 -48.22 24.88
N GLU A 225 29.97 -49.20 25.17
CA GLU A 225 30.34 -50.31 26.05
C GLU A 225 29.89 -51.63 25.44
N GLU A 226 30.89 -52.39 24.98
CA GLU A 226 30.88 -53.78 24.59
C GLU A 226 30.76 -54.67 25.81
N GLU A 227 30.32 -55.88 25.59
CA GLU A 227 30.40 -57.12 26.39
C GLU A 227 29.22 -57.47 27.32
N ARG A 228 28.51 -58.48 26.94
CA ARG A 228 28.54 -59.88 27.48
C ARG A 228 27.30 -60.70 27.08
N GLN A 229 27.59 -61.69 26.21
CA GLN A 229 27.47 -63.13 26.41
C GLN A 229 26.08 -63.71 26.80
N LYS A 230 25.60 -64.51 25.83
CA LYS A 230 25.34 -65.97 25.86
C LYS A 230 24.46 -66.55 26.96
N GLN A 231 23.65 -67.48 26.45
CA GLN A 231 22.98 -68.66 27.14
C GLN A 231 21.61 -68.34 27.69
N ASP A 232 20.59 -69.10 27.45
CA ASP A 232 20.33 -70.53 27.11
C ASP A 232 18.91 -70.66 26.53
N ILE A 233 18.69 -71.40 25.50
CA ILE A 233 18.13 -72.75 25.20
C ILE A 233 17.04 -73.27 26.17
N SER A 234 15.91 -73.68 25.55
CA SER A 234 14.90 -74.62 25.94
C SER A 234 13.85 -74.18 27.00
N GLU A 235 12.64 -74.13 26.65
CA GLU A 235 11.65 -75.20 26.35
C GLU A 235 10.46 -74.66 25.55
#